data_c84c7d100df6e33e9e76ef170ce6f935
#
_entry.id   c84c7d100df6e33e9e76ef170ce6f935
#
_cell.length_a   1.000
_cell.length_b   1.000
_cell.length_c   1.000
_cell.angle_alpha   90.00
_cell.angle_beta   90.00
_cell.angle_gamma   90.00
#
_symmetry.space_group_name_H-M   'P 1'
#
loop_
_entity.id
_entity.type
_entity.pdbx_description
1 polymer ?
#
loop_
_entity_poly.entity_id
_entity_poly.type
_entity_poly.pdbx_seq_one_letter_code
_entity_poly.pdbx_strand_id
1 'polypeptide(L)' 'MNKKTIWITGGSTGIGKALAIKFASKGWNVAVSARRAELLNELSDNYENISSFPLDVTDQIKCEEVFNQIKSRYEN' A
#
# COMPACT_ATOMS: atom_id res chain seq x y z
N MET A 1 2.90 -16.88 -13.22
CA MET A 1 4.00 -16.12 -12.63
C MET A 1 3.53 -15.27 -11.48
N ASN A 2 4.35 -15.17 -10.46
CA ASN A 2 3.99 -14.39 -9.28
C ASN A 2 4.22 -12.91 -9.50
N LYS A 3 3.24 -12.11 -9.11
CA LYS A 3 3.41 -10.66 -9.13
C LYS A 3 4.30 -10.23 -7.97
N LYS A 4 5.11 -9.23 -8.20
CA LYS A 4 5.88 -8.61 -7.13
C LYS A 4 4.97 -7.70 -6.31
N THR A 5 5.29 -7.56 -5.04
CA THR A 5 4.52 -6.73 -4.11
C THR A 5 5.44 -5.68 -3.49
N ILE A 6 4.94 -4.47 -3.39
CA ILE A 6 5.66 -3.39 -2.73
C ILE A 6 4.74 -2.74 -1.70
N TRP A 7 5.29 -2.38 -0.56
CA TRP A 7 4.58 -1.66 0.49
C TRP A 7 5.18 -0.27 0.64
N ILE A 8 4.37 0.75 0.41
CA ILE A 8 4.81 2.14 0.45
C ILE A 8 4.15 2.83 1.62
N THR A 9 4.94 3.33 2.56
CA THR A 9 4.43 4.16 3.65
C THR A 9 4.51 5.62 3.22
N GLY A 10 3.55 6.43 3.67
CA GLY A 10 3.44 7.81 3.21
C GLY A 10 2.93 7.92 1.79
N GLY A 11 2.15 6.93 1.33
CA GLY A 11 1.72 6.83 -0.05
C GLY A 11 0.57 7.73 -0.47
N SER A 12 0.04 8.54 0.43
CA SER A 12 -1.16 9.33 0.13
C SER A 12 -0.89 10.60 -0.67
N THR A 13 0.33 11.13 -0.63
CA THR A 13 0.67 12.38 -1.32
C THR A 13 2.12 12.34 -1.81
N GLY A 14 2.46 13.29 -2.70
CA GLY A 14 3.83 13.53 -3.10
C GLY A 14 4.51 12.34 -3.76
N ILE A 15 5.75 12.10 -3.36
CA ILE A 15 6.59 11.06 -3.95
C ILE A 15 6.00 9.67 -3.73
N GLY A 16 5.45 9.42 -2.54
CA GLY A 16 4.85 8.12 -2.24
C GLY A 16 3.68 7.80 -3.15
N LYS A 17 2.82 8.77 -3.40
CA LYS A 17 1.69 8.58 -4.33
C LYS A 17 2.18 8.30 -5.74
N ALA A 18 3.16 9.08 -6.20
CA ALA A 18 3.72 8.90 -7.54
C ALA A 18 4.35 7.51 -7.72
N LEU A 19 5.08 7.04 -6.69
CA LEU A 19 5.66 5.70 -6.71
C LEU A 19 4.58 4.61 -6.74
N ALA A 20 3.52 4.78 -5.95
CA ALA A 20 2.44 3.80 -5.92
C ALA A 20 1.82 3.65 -7.31
N ILE A 21 1.52 4.75 -7.96
CA ILE A 21 0.94 4.73 -9.29
C ILE A 21 1.89 4.10 -10.30
N LYS A 22 3.17 4.45 -10.21
CA LYS A 22 4.18 3.90 -11.13
C LYS A 22 4.29 2.39 -11.01
N PHE A 23 4.39 1.85 -9.79
CA PHE A 23 4.49 0.41 -9.61
C PHE A 23 3.19 -0.30 -9.97
N ALA A 24 2.05 0.34 -9.69
CA ALA A 24 0.76 -0.23 -10.09
C ALA A 24 0.67 -0.35 -11.62
N SER A 25 1.16 0.66 -12.34
CA SER A 25 1.14 0.63 -13.80
C SER A 25 2.06 -0.43 -14.38
N LYS A 26 3.02 -0.91 -13.60
CA LYS A 26 3.91 -2.01 -14.00
C LYS A 26 3.34 -3.38 -13.64
N GLY A 27 2.16 -3.42 -13.07
CA GLY A 27 1.50 -4.68 -12.72
C GLY A 27 1.87 -5.25 -11.36
N TRP A 28 2.56 -4.47 -10.52
CA TRP A 28 2.88 -4.91 -9.16
C TRP A 28 1.64 -4.84 -8.28
N ASN A 29 1.61 -5.68 -7.25
CA ASN A 29 0.68 -5.48 -6.14
C ASN A 29 1.25 -4.37 -5.27
N VAL A 30 0.48 -3.34 -5.01
CA VAL A 30 0.94 -2.17 -4.25
C VAL A 30 0.10 -2.01 -3.00
N ALA A 31 0.75 -2.07 -1.85
CA ALA A 31 0.12 -1.75 -0.57
C ALA A 31 0.57 -0.35 -0.18
N VAL A 32 -0.37 0.51 0.18
CA VAL A 32 -0.05 1.88 0.58
C VAL A 32 -0.56 2.14 1.99
N SER A 33 0.24 2.82 2.79
CA SER A 33 -0.10 3.17 4.16
C SER A 33 0.19 4.64 4.42
N ALA A 34 -0.71 5.28 5.14
CA ALA A 34 -0.57 6.64 5.63
C ALA A 34 -1.62 6.84 6.71
N ARG A 35 -1.56 7.96 7.42
CA ARG A 35 -2.55 8.24 8.46
C ARG A 35 -3.93 8.54 7.90
N ARG A 36 -4.00 9.17 6.74
CA ARG A 36 -5.27 9.59 6.15
C ARG A 36 -5.86 8.50 5.27
N ALA A 37 -6.89 7.85 5.80
CA ALA A 37 -7.53 6.75 5.11
C ALA A 37 -8.23 7.21 3.81
N GLU A 38 -8.85 8.39 3.83
CA GLU A 38 -9.60 8.87 2.67
C GLU A 38 -8.74 9.05 1.42
N LEU A 39 -7.50 9.52 1.59
CA LEU A 39 -6.59 9.68 0.44
C LEU A 39 -6.10 8.34 -0.07
N LEU A 40 -5.86 7.39 0.84
CA LEU A 40 -5.47 6.03 0.46
C LEU A 40 -6.60 5.31 -0.27
N ASN A 41 -7.82 5.48 0.23
CA ASN A 41 -8.98 4.84 -0.38
C ASN A 41 -9.24 5.37 -1.79
N GLU A 42 -8.99 6.65 -2.00
CA GLU A 42 -9.10 7.23 -3.33
C GLU A 42 -8.13 6.57 -4.31
N LEU A 43 -6.89 6.32 -3.87
CA LEU A 43 -5.92 5.60 -4.69
C LEU A 43 -6.37 4.18 -4.99
N SER A 44 -6.82 3.46 -3.97
CA SER A 44 -7.23 2.07 -4.16
C SER A 44 -8.48 1.95 -5.01
N ASP A 45 -9.35 2.94 -4.97
CA ASP A 45 -10.55 2.97 -5.82
C ASP A 45 -10.20 3.19 -7.30
N ASN A 46 -9.15 3.94 -7.57
CA ASN A 46 -8.75 4.27 -8.93
C ASN A 46 -7.82 3.24 -9.56
N TYR A 47 -7.15 2.42 -8.75
CA TYR A 47 -6.18 1.44 -9.24
C TYR A 47 -6.46 0.08 -8.62
N GLU A 48 -6.87 -0.86 -9.44
CA GLU A 48 -7.28 -2.20 -9.02
C GLU A 48 -6.23 -2.91 -8.17
N ASN A 49 -4.95 -2.72 -8.48
CA ASN A 49 -3.86 -3.41 -7.79
C ASN A 49 -3.22 -2.60 -6.67
N ILE A 50 -3.84 -1.48 -6.27
CA ILE A 50 -3.44 -0.73 -5.07
C ILE A 50 -4.42 -1.04 -3.96
N SER A 51 -3.89 -1.45 -2.81
CA SER A 51 -4.69 -1.72 -1.61
C SER A 51 -4.29 -0.75 -0.50
N SER A 52 -5.28 -0.23 0.22
CA SER A 52 -5.01 0.73 1.28
C SER A 52 -4.95 0.06 2.64
N PHE A 53 -3.94 0.43 3.42
CA PHE A 53 -3.77 -0.04 4.79
C PHE A 53 -3.47 1.18 5.66
N PRO A 54 -4.50 1.91 6.13
CA PRO A 54 -4.29 3.10 6.96
C PRO A 54 -3.47 2.75 8.19
N LEU A 55 -2.45 3.56 8.48
CA LEU A 55 -1.47 3.22 9.49
C LEU A 55 -0.69 4.44 9.95
N ASP A 56 -0.52 4.58 11.26
CA ASP A 56 0.46 5.48 11.83
C ASP A 56 1.75 4.70 12.04
N VAL A 57 2.79 5.03 11.29
CA VAL A 57 4.05 4.27 11.31
C VAL A 57 4.78 4.34 12.65
N THR A 58 4.37 5.25 13.55
CA THR A 58 4.94 5.29 14.91
C THR A 58 4.36 4.21 15.82
N ASP A 59 3.28 3.57 15.41
CA ASP A 59 2.66 2.48 16.16
C ASP A 59 3.26 1.15 15.69
N GLN A 60 4.26 0.67 16.42
CA GLN A 60 5.00 -0.54 16.04
C GLN A 60 4.12 -1.80 16.00
N ILE A 61 3.21 -1.92 16.93
CA ILE A 61 2.32 -3.08 16.97
C ILE A 61 1.44 -3.11 15.73
N LYS A 62 0.90 -1.95 15.38
CA LYS A 62 0.05 -1.84 14.19
C LYS A 62 0.85 -2.08 12.91
N CYS A 63 2.10 -1.64 12.88
CA CYS A 63 2.98 -1.90 11.73
C CYS A 63 3.18 -3.40 11.52
N GLU A 64 3.40 -4.14 12.60
CA GLU A 64 3.55 -5.60 12.49
C GLU A 64 2.27 -6.27 12.01
N GLU A 65 1.12 -5.82 12.53
CA GLU A 65 -0.17 -6.35 12.09
C GLU A 65 -0.38 -6.12 10.60
N VAL A 66 -0.10 -4.91 10.14
CA VAL A 66 -0.26 -4.56 8.72
C VAL A 66 0.72 -5.35 7.86
N PHE A 67 1.97 -5.46 8.30
CA PHE A 67 2.96 -6.26 7.58
C PHE A 67 2.47 -7.69 7.39
N ASN A 68 1.95 -8.29 8.46
CA ASN A 68 1.45 -9.66 8.39
C ASN A 68 0.22 -9.78 7.49
N GLN A 69 -0.65 -8.79 7.49
CA GLN A 69 -1.80 -8.76 6.59
C GLN A 69 -1.36 -8.70 5.13
N ILE A 70 -0.38 -7.87 4.83
CA ILE A 70 0.15 -7.73 3.47
C ILE A 70 0.82 -9.03 3.04
N LYS A 71 1.64 -9.59 3.90
CA LYS A 71 2.33 -10.83 3.60
C LYS A 71 1.35 -11.96 3.34
N SER A 72 0.34 -12.10 4.19
CA SER A 72 -0.66 -13.14 4.03
C SER A 72 -1.47 -12.97 2.75
N ARG A 73 -1.83 -11.73 2.42
CA ARG A 73 -2.66 -11.44 1.26
C ARG A 73 -1.95 -11.71 -0.06
N TYR A 74 -0.65 -11.41 -0.14
CA TYR A 74 0.12 -11.48 -1.38
C TYR A 74 1.15 -12.60 -1.42
N GLU A 75 1.24 -13.37 -0.36
CA GLU A 75 2.18 -14.49 -0.31
C GLU A 75 1.69 -15.62 -1.21
N ASN A 76 2.63 -16.17 -1.93
CA ASN A 76 2.33 -17.30 -2.81
C ASN A 76 3.03 -18.56 -2.34
#